data_9b9deb83c975d514c5148795dd043cd6
#
_entry.id   9b9deb83c975d514c5148795dd043cd6
#
_cell.length_a   1.000
_cell.length_b   1.000
_cell.length_c   1.000
_cell.angle_alpha   90.00
_cell.angle_beta   90.00
_cell.angle_gamma   90.00
#
_symmetry.space_group_name_H-M   'P 1'
#
loop_
_entity.id
_entity.type
_entity.pdbx_description
1 polymer ?
#
loop_
_entity_poly.entity_id
_entity_poly.type
_entity_poly.pdbx_seq_one_letter_code
_entity_poly.pdbx_strand_id
1 'polypeptide(L)'
;TEKLGVEEAEEPKTIMIDYGGPNVAKPLHVGHLRSAIIGESVKRITRFKGNKVIGDIHLGDWGYQMGLIITELKKRKPELPYFDENFTGEYPAEAPFTIGELEEIYPTASSYAKEDEEYRKEALHATYLLQNGHRGYRAVWNHIMNVSVTDLKKNYERLNVEFDLWKGEADAQKYIPDMVQMLKEEGYARYDEVALVVD
;
A
#
# COMPACT_ATOMS: atom_id res chain seq x y z
N THR A 1 -25.27 -27.57 -21.18
CA THR A 1 -23.96 -27.00 -21.55
C THR A 1 -23.22 -26.62 -20.30
N GLU A 2 -21.96 -27.00 -20.18
CA GLU A 2 -21.11 -26.69 -19.01
C GLU A 2 -21.01 -25.16 -18.71
N LYS A 3 -21.18 -24.33 -19.74
CA LYS A 3 -21.14 -22.86 -19.63
C LYS A 3 -22.52 -22.19 -19.67
N LEU A 4 -23.58 -22.90 -19.36
CA LEU A 4 -24.94 -22.36 -19.23
C LEU A 4 -25.40 -21.50 -20.44
N GLY A 5 -24.89 -21.78 -21.65
CA GLY A 5 -25.20 -21.02 -22.86
C GLY A 5 -24.34 -19.77 -23.08
N VAL A 6 -23.37 -19.49 -22.22
CA VAL A 6 -22.43 -18.38 -22.43
C VAL A 6 -21.41 -18.78 -23.51
N GLU A 7 -21.30 -17.95 -24.52
CA GLU A 7 -20.29 -18.11 -25.59
C GLU A 7 -18.90 -17.71 -25.09
N GLU A 8 -17.90 -18.48 -25.47
CA GLU A 8 -16.51 -18.14 -25.21
C GLU A 8 -16.08 -16.93 -26.05
N ALA A 9 -15.06 -16.22 -25.59
CA ALA A 9 -14.44 -15.15 -26.37
C ALA A 9 -13.80 -15.76 -27.64
N GLU A 10 -14.10 -15.21 -28.78
CA GLU A 10 -13.53 -15.65 -30.07
C GLU A 10 -12.00 -15.49 -30.08
N GLU A 11 -11.53 -14.40 -29.46
CA GLU A 11 -10.11 -14.09 -29.26
C GLU A 11 -9.82 -13.89 -27.76
N PRO A 12 -9.41 -14.95 -27.04
CA PRO A 12 -9.07 -14.84 -25.63
C PRO A 12 -7.93 -13.84 -25.36
N LYS A 13 -8.14 -12.94 -24.42
CA LYS A 13 -7.17 -11.90 -24.05
C LYS A 13 -6.57 -12.15 -22.67
N THR A 14 -5.38 -11.58 -22.42
CA THR A 14 -4.86 -11.42 -21.08
C THR A 14 -5.30 -10.04 -20.56
N ILE A 15 -6.06 -10.03 -19.47
CA ILE A 15 -6.67 -8.82 -18.89
C ILE A 15 -6.19 -8.71 -17.47
N MET A 16 -5.68 -7.53 -17.10
CA MET A 16 -5.39 -7.19 -15.71
C MET A 16 -6.55 -6.37 -15.15
N ILE A 17 -6.96 -6.69 -13.94
CA ILE A 17 -8.01 -5.96 -13.21
C ILE A 17 -7.43 -5.57 -11.86
N ASP A 18 -7.31 -4.27 -11.63
CA ASP A 18 -6.95 -3.68 -10.34
C ASP A 18 -8.22 -3.37 -9.55
N TYR A 19 -8.32 -3.91 -8.34
CA TYR A 19 -9.49 -3.71 -7.47
C TYR A 19 -9.17 -3.97 -6.00
N GLY A 20 -10.01 -3.45 -5.10
CA GLY A 20 -9.83 -3.62 -3.66
C GLY A 20 -9.00 -2.51 -3.00
N GLY A 21 -7.80 -2.28 -3.42
CA GLY A 21 -6.87 -1.17 -3.13
C GLY A 21 -6.92 -0.53 -1.72
N PRO A 22 -6.84 -1.28 -0.60
CA PRO A 22 -6.85 -0.67 0.72
C PRO A 22 -5.49 -0.08 1.08
N ASN A 23 -5.51 0.92 1.94
CA ASN A 23 -4.28 1.34 2.62
C ASN A 23 -3.91 0.32 3.70
N VAL A 24 -2.64 0.01 3.84
CA VAL A 24 -2.13 -0.81 4.95
C VAL A 24 -2.29 -0.07 6.29
N ALA A 25 -2.25 -0.82 7.40
CA ALA A 25 -2.45 -0.30 8.74
C ALA A 25 -3.78 0.45 8.98
N LYS A 26 -4.78 0.17 8.15
CA LYS A 26 -6.15 0.68 8.32
C LYS A 26 -7.14 -0.47 8.24
N PRO A 27 -8.19 -0.45 9.08
CA PRO A 27 -9.23 -1.46 8.98
C PRO A 27 -9.99 -1.35 7.66
N LEU A 28 -10.39 -2.49 7.13
CA LEU A 28 -11.32 -2.52 6.00
C LEU A 28 -12.69 -1.98 6.43
N HIS A 29 -13.27 -1.17 5.57
CA HIS A 29 -14.64 -0.68 5.75
C HIS A 29 -15.50 -1.00 4.51
N VAL A 30 -16.80 -0.77 4.60
CA VAL A 30 -17.78 -1.13 3.56
C VAL A 30 -17.42 -0.60 2.16
N GLY A 31 -16.76 0.55 2.07
CA GLY A 31 -16.29 1.08 0.78
C GLY A 31 -15.27 0.17 0.08
N HIS A 32 -14.32 -0.38 0.83
CA HIS A 32 -13.35 -1.34 0.31
C HIS A 32 -14.00 -2.66 -0.11
N LEU A 33 -14.97 -3.14 0.68
CA LEU A 33 -15.70 -4.38 0.39
C LEU A 33 -16.45 -4.28 -0.93
N ARG A 34 -17.09 -3.15 -1.21
CA ARG A 34 -17.82 -2.94 -2.46
C ARG A 34 -16.91 -3.04 -3.68
N SER A 35 -15.77 -2.35 -3.66
CA SER A 35 -14.78 -2.41 -4.73
C SER A 35 -14.26 -3.84 -4.94
N ALA A 36 -13.93 -4.54 -3.86
CA ALA A 36 -13.45 -5.91 -3.90
C ALA A 36 -14.46 -6.89 -4.51
N ILE A 37 -15.71 -6.83 -4.08
CA ILE A 37 -16.79 -7.72 -4.58
C ILE A 37 -17.09 -7.46 -6.05
N ILE A 38 -17.15 -6.20 -6.47
CA ILE A 38 -17.38 -5.85 -7.89
C ILE A 38 -16.22 -6.35 -8.75
N GLY A 39 -14.97 -6.06 -8.37
CA GLY A 39 -13.79 -6.47 -9.11
C GLY A 39 -13.66 -8.00 -9.21
N GLU A 40 -13.88 -8.70 -8.10
CA GLU A 40 -13.88 -10.17 -8.09
C GLU A 40 -14.97 -10.75 -9.02
N SER A 41 -16.16 -10.15 -9.02
CA SER A 41 -17.24 -10.58 -9.90
C SER A 41 -16.87 -10.38 -11.38
N VAL A 42 -16.31 -9.22 -11.73
CA VAL A 42 -15.84 -8.93 -13.10
C VAL A 42 -14.73 -9.91 -13.49
N LYS A 43 -13.76 -10.17 -12.60
CA LYS A 43 -12.70 -11.17 -12.83
C LYS A 43 -13.26 -12.54 -13.14
N ARG A 44 -14.20 -13.03 -12.33
CA ARG A 44 -14.81 -14.36 -12.51
C ARG A 44 -15.62 -14.46 -13.80
N ILE A 45 -16.44 -13.46 -14.12
CA ILE A 45 -17.22 -13.41 -15.36
C ILE A 45 -16.27 -13.41 -16.56
N THR A 46 -15.21 -12.62 -16.50
CA THR A 46 -14.23 -12.50 -17.59
C THR A 46 -13.45 -13.81 -17.82
N ARG A 47 -13.07 -14.48 -16.72
CA ARG A 47 -12.46 -15.83 -16.78
C ARG A 47 -13.44 -16.87 -17.31
N PHE A 48 -14.70 -16.80 -16.90
CA PHE A 48 -15.74 -17.73 -17.35
C PHE A 48 -15.96 -17.65 -18.87
N LYS A 49 -15.78 -16.46 -19.46
CA LYS A 49 -15.79 -16.25 -20.91
C LYS A 49 -14.52 -16.72 -21.64
N GLY A 50 -13.58 -17.36 -20.96
CA GLY A 50 -12.37 -17.93 -21.57
C GLY A 50 -11.15 -17.00 -21.62
N ASN A 51 -11.21 -15.80 -21.05
CA ASN A 51 -10.04 -14.92 -20.99
C ASN A 51 -9.10 -15.33 -19.85
N LYS A 52 -7.80 -15.03 -20.00
CA LYS A 52 -6.84 -15.03 -18.88
C LYS A 52 -6.98 -13.74 -18.13
N VAL A 53 -7.29 -13.82 -16.83
CA VAL A 53 -7.43 -12.62 -16.00
C VAL A 53 -6.46 -12.67 -14.80
N ILE A 54 -5.77 -11.57 -14.60
CA ILE A 54 -4.87 -11.32 -13.46
C ILE A 54 -5.56 -10.29 -12.58
N GLY A 55 -5.90 -10.68 -11.35
CA GLY A 55 -6.42 -9.76 -10.34
C GLY A 55 -5.28 -9.18 -9.53
N ASP A 56 -5.14 -7.87 -9.51
CA ASP A 56 -4.16 -7.16 -8.71
C ASP A 56 -4.84 -6.40 -7.59
N ILE A 57 -4.22 -6.37 -6.42
CA ILE A 57 -4.55 -5.46 -5.35
C ILE A 57 -3.40 -4.47 -5.21
N HIS A 58 -3.69 -3.18 -5.41
CA HIS A 58 -2.68 -2.14 -5.28
C HIS A 58 -2.82 -1.45 -3.92
N LEU A 59 -1.87 -1.74 -3.02
CA LEU A 59 -1.90 -1.29 -1.64
C LEU A 59 -1.34 0.13 -1.52
N GLY A 60 -2.01 0.98 -0.74
CA GLY A 60 -1.45 2.24 -0.27
C GLY A 60 -0.50 1.96 0.90
N ASP A 61 0.81 1.88 0.62
CA ASP A 61 1.81 1.41 1.58
C ASP A 61 3.06 2.28 1.68
N TRP A 62 3.11 3.42 0.97
CA TRP A 62 4.35 4.16 0.78
C TRP A 62 4.30 5.65 1.08
N GLY A 63 3.11 6.20 1.30
CA GLY A 63 2.88 7.62 1.48
C GLY A 63 3.08 8.12 2.92
N TYR A 64 2.65 9.35 3.16
CA TYR A 64 2.71 10.08 4.43
C TYR A 64 2.13 9.31 5.61
N GLN A 65 1.14 8.44 5.38
CA GLN A 65 0.59 7.58 6.41
C GLN A 65 1.64 6.69 7.09
N MET A 66 2.67 6.23 6.35
CA MET A 66 3.75 5.43 6.93
C MET A 66 4.60 6.28 7.87
N GLY A 67 4.90 7.52 7.50
CA GLY A 67 5.60 8.45 8.37
C GLY A 67 4.84 8.76 9.65
N LEU A 68 3.53 8.92 9.58
CA LEU A 68 2.66 9.10 10.76
C LEU A 68 2.77 7.91 11.71
N ILE A 69 2.65 6.68 11.19
CA ILE A 69 2.75 5.47 12.01
C ILE A 69 4.12 5.33 12.65
N ILE A 70 5.19 5.54 11.89
CA ILE A 70 6.57 5.46 12.39
C ILE A 70 6.81 6.51 13.49
N THR A 71 6.36 7.74 13.30
CA THR A 71 6.50 8.82 14.28
C THR A 71 5.77 8.49 15.58
N GLU A 72 4.52 8.03 15.49
CA GLU A 72 3.74 7.66 16.67
C GLU A 72 4.34 6.44 17.38
N LEU A 73 4.77 5.43 16.62
CA LEU A 73 5.44 4.26 17.20
C LEU A 73 6.72 4.65 17.93
N LYS A 74 7.53 5.54 17.36
CA LYS A 74 8.74 6.09 18.00
C LYS A 74 8.42 6.81 19.31
N LYS A 75 7.33 7.56 19.37
CA LYS A 75 6.90 8.25 20.61
C LYS A 75 6.39 7.28 21.67
N ARG A 76 5.70 6.21 21.27
CA ARG A 76 5.18 5.21 22.22
C ARG A 76 6.25 4.23 22.71
N LYS A 77 7.21 3.86 21.85
CA LYS A 77 8.21 2.83 22.11
C LYS A 77 9.60 3.29 21.63
N PRO A 78 10.15 4.39 22.21
CA PRO A 78 11.41 4.97 21.75
C PRO A 78 12.63 4.06 21.94
N GLU A 79 12.53 3.08 22.83
CA GLU A 79 13.58 2.10 23.14
C GLU A 79 13.77 1.02 22.07
N LEU A 80 12.89 0.95 21.08
CA LEU A 80 12.99 -0.05 20.03
C LEU A 80 14.24 0.15 19.15
N PRO A 81 14.94 -0.92 18.76
CA PRO A 81 16.19 -0.82 18.01
C PRO A 81 16.03 -0.17 16.62
N TYR A 82 14.81 -0.07 16.11
CA TYR A 82 14.50 0.59 14.85
C TYR A 82 14.77 2.10 14.84
N PHE A 83 14.81 2.71 16.03
CA PHE A 83 14.96 4.15 16.25
C PHE A 83 16.34 4.55 16.77
N ASP A 84 17.21 3.56 17.04
CA ASP A 84 18.61 3.79 17.40
C ASP A 84 19.47 3.85 16.13
N GLU A 85 20.01 5.03 15.84
CA GLU A 85 20.89 5.28 14.69
C GLU A 85 22.20 4.48 14.74
N ASN A 86 22.62 4.06 15.93
CA ASN A 86 23.83 3.27 16.15
C ASN A 86 23.59 1.76 16.10
N PHE A 87 22.35 1.33 15.96
CA PHE A 87 22.03 -0.10 15.94
C PHE A 87 22.50 -0.74 14.65
N THR A 88 23.45 -1.67 14.75
CA THR A 88 24.02 -2.42 13.62
C THR A 88 23.60 -3.89 13.58
N GLY A 89 22.90 -4.37 14.60
CA GLY A 89 22.42 -5.75 14.71
C GLY A 89 21.32 -6.11 13.71
N GLU A 90 20.83 -7.34 13.80
CA GLU A 90 19.62 -7.77 13.09
C GLU A 90 18.39 -7.29 13.85
N TYR A 91 17.40 -6.78 13.13
CA TYR A 91 16.13 -6.38 13.74
C TYR A 91 15.31 -7.59 14.14
N PRO A 92 14.50 -7.50 15.22
CA PRO A 92 13.62 -8.59 15.63
C PRO A 92 12.74 -9.09 14.48
N ALA A 93 12.58 -10.41 14.38
CA ALA A 93 11.70 -11.00 13.37
C ALA A 93 10.21 -10.78 13.67
N GLU A 94 9.88 -10.67 14.96
CA GLU A 94 8.52 -10.40 15.41
C GLU A 94 8.18 -8.91 15.34
N ALA A 95 6.97 -8.60 14.90
CA ALA A 95 6.49 -7.24 14.85
C ALA A 95 6.36 -6.66 16.28
N PRO A 96 6.79 -5.41 16.52
CA PRO A 96 6.69 -4.77 17.83
C PRO A 96 5.26 -4.27 18.15
N PHE A 97 4.28 -4.65 17.34
CA PHE A 97 2.87 -4.27 17.44
C PHE A 97 1.96 -5.32 16.81
N THR A 98 0.72 -5.29 17.24
CA THR A 98 -0.40 -6.06 16.65
C THR A 98 -1.16 -5.23 15.62
N ILE A 99 -2.07 -5.88 14.86
CA ILE A 99 -2.97 -5.15 13.95
C ILE A 99 -3.87 -4.17 14.72
N GLY A 100 -4.38 -4.54 15.89
CA GLY A 100 -5.18 -3.66 16.73
C GLY A 100 -4.42 -2.41 17.19
N GLU A 101 -3.14 -2.54 17.56
CA GLU A 101 -2.31 -1.39 17.88
C GLU A 101 -2.09 -0.47 16.67
N LEU A 102 -1.92 -1.03 15.46
CA LEU A 102 -1.80 -0.22 14.23
C LEU A 102 -3.07 0.56 13.92
N GLU A 103 -4.24 -0.05 14.15
CA GLU A 103 -5.54 0.59 13.98
C GLU A 103 -5.76 1.77 14.93
N GLU A 104 -5.10 1.79 16.09
CA GLU A 104 -5.10 2.92 17.02
C GLU A 104 -4.02 3.95 16.70
N ILE A 105 -2.82 3.49 16.32
CA ILE A 105 -1.65 4.34 16.05
C ILE A 105 -1.97 5.35 14.95
N TYR A 106 -2.50 4.90 13.82
CA TYR A 106 -2.70 5.75 12.66
C TYR A 106 -3.71 6.90 12.92
N PRO A 107 -4.92 6.67 13.43
CA PRO A 107 -5.87 7.76 13.73
C PRO A 107 -5.31 8.75 14.75
N THR A 108 -4.61 8.26 15.77
CA THR A 108 -3.96 9.09 16.79
C THR A 108 -2.92 10.01 16.17
N ALA A 109 -2.00 9.45 15.39
CA ALA A 109 -0.97 10.21 14.68
C ALA A 109 -1.56 11.23 13.70
N SER A 110 -2.61 10.83 12.99
CA SER A 110 -3.32 11.72 12.05
C SER A 110 -4.02 12.89 12.76
N SER A 111 -4.53 12.68 13.97
CA SER A 111 -5.12 13.76 14.79
C SER A 111 -4.03 14.72 15.26
N TYR A 112 -2.96 14.21 15.83
CA TYR A 112 -1.85 15.06 16.30
C TYR A 112 -1.24 15.89 15.17
N ALA A 113 -1.03 15.31 14.01
CA ALA A 113 -0.47 16.03 12.87
C ALA A 113 -1.35 17.16 12.30
N LYS A 114 -2.64 17.20 12.66
CA LYS A 114 -3.55 18.31 12.29
C LYS A 114 -3.45 19.48 13.27
N GLU A 115 -3.11 19.20 14.51
CA GLU A 115 -3.10 20.17 15.61
C GLU A 115 -1.69 20.66 15.92
N ASP A 116 -0.66 19.86 15.62
CA ASP A 116 0.75 20.13 15.91
C ASP A 116 1.60 20.10 14.64
N GLU A 117 2.06 21.28 14.22
CA GLU A 117 2.89 21.46 13.04
C GLU A 117 4.27 20.78 13.16
N GLU A 118 4.85 20.72 14.36
CA GLU A 118 6.13 20.05 14.57
C GLU A 118 5.97 18.53 14.45
N TYR A 119 4.86 17.99 14.99
CA TYR A 119 4.53 16.59 14.79
C TYR A 119 4.36 16.25 13.30
N ARG A 120 3.68 17.14 12.56
CA ARG A 120 3.50 16.99 11.13
C ARG A 120 4.83 16.97 10.36
N LYS A 121 5.75 17.85 10.73
CA LYS A 121 7.10 17.89 10.14
C LYS A 121 7.90 16.62 10.45
N GLU A 122 7.84 16.13 11.70
CA GLU A 122 8.46 14.85 12.06
C GLU A 122 7.93 13.69 11.19
N ALA A 123 6.62 13.61 10.98
CA ALA A 123 6.00 12.57 10.17
C ALA A 123 6.39 12.68 8.68
N LEU A 124 6.48 13.89 8.14
CA LEU A 124 7.00 14.13 6.78
C LEU A 124 8.46 13.71 6.66
N HIS A 125 9.27 14.04 7.67
CA HIS A 125 10.68 13.65 7.70
C HIS A 125 10.84 12.13 7.83
N ALA A 126 10.02 11.48 8.65
CA ALA A 126 9.99 10.02 8.75
C ALA A 126 9.61 9.35 7.43
N THR A 127 8.65 9.92 6.70
CA THR A 127 8.31 9.46 5.34
C THR A 127 9.50 9.57 4.40
N TYR A 128 10.17 10.71 4.40
CA TYR A 128 11.36 10.95 3.60
C TYR A 128 12.46 9.93 3.90
N LEU A 129 12.78 9.71 5.19
CA LEU A 129 13.78 8.74 5.62
C LEU A 129 13.42 7.30 5.21
N LEU A 130 12.17 6.91 5.37
CA LEU A 130 11.68 5.60 4.90
C LEU A 130 11.93 5.42 3.41
N GLN A 131 11.52 6.39 2.60
CA GLN A 131 11.64 6.35 1.15
C GLN A 131 13.10 6.38 0.68
N ASN A 132 13.97 7.05 1.43
CA ASN A 132 15.41 7.12 1.15
C ASN A 132 16.24 6.00 1.82
N GLY A 133 15.60 4.95 2.31
CA GLY A 133 16.28 3.72 2.69
C GLY A 133 16.76 3.66 4.13
N HIS A 134 16.24 4.50 5.04
CA HIS A 134 16.58 4.42 6.46
C HIS A 134 16.31 3.00 6.99
N ARG A 135 17.37 2.33 7.44
CA ARG A 135 17.36 0.90 7.76
C ARG A 135 16.29 0.51 8.78
N GLY A 136 16.21 1.25 9.90
CA GLY A 136 15.23 0.99 10.96
C GLY A 136 13.79 1.22 10.49
N TYR A 137 13.54 2.30 9.74
CA TYR A 137 12.20 2.61 9.24
C TYR A 137 11.73 1.63 8.18
N ARG A 138 12.65 1.12 7.34
CA ARG A 138 12.36 0.03 6.42
C ARG A 138 12.01 -1.27 7.15
N ALA A 139 12.68 -1.57 8.25
CA ALA A 139 12.36 -2.73 9.08
C ALA A 139 10.98 -2.60 9.73
N VAL A 140 10.63 -1.43 10.28
CA VAL A 140 9.27 -1.14 10.78
C VAL A 140 8.23 -1.27 9.66
N TRP A 141 8.49 -0.71 8.49
CA TRP A 141 7.60 -0.81 7.33
C TRP A 141 7.36 -2.27 6.92
N ASN A 142 8.39 -3.10 6.90
CA ASN A 142 8.23 -4.54 6.63
C ASN A 142 7.29 -5.21 7.64
N HIS A 143 7.36 -4.85 8.92
CA HIS A 143 6.44 -5.36 9.94
C HIS A 143 5.01 -4.87 9.70
N ILE A 144 4.83 -3.59 9.36
CA ILE A 144 3.52 -3.03 9.02
C ILE A 144 2.91 -3.80 7.85
N MET A 145 3.68 -4.05 6.80
CA MET A 145 3.25 -4.82 5.63
C MET A 145 2.85 -6.23 6.00
N ASN A 146 3.71 -6.95 6.73
CA ASN A 146 3.44 -8.34 7.11
C ASN A 146 2.17 -8.49 7.96
N VAL A 147 1.99 -7.64 8.96
CA VAL A 147 0.82 -7.65 9.84
C VAL A 147 -0.45 -7.29 9.07
N SER A 148 -0.40 -6.20 8.28
CA SER A 148 -1.55 -5.71 7.53
C SER A 148 -1.97 -6.67 6.42
N VAL A 149 -1.04 -7.15 5.61
CA VAL A 149 -1.35 -8.07 4.49
C VAL A 149 -1.88 -9.40 5.01
N THR A 150 -1.36 -9.88 6.14
CA THR A 150 -1.89 -11.10 6.77
C THR A 150 -3.34 -10.94 7.19
N ASP A 151 -3.69 -9.80 7.77
CA ASP A 151 -5.09 -9.53 8.17
C ASP A 151 -6.00 -9.30 6.95
N LEU A 152 -5.54 -8.52 5.96
CA LEU A 152 -6.26 -8.30 4.71
C LEU A 152 -6.60 -9.61 4.01
N LYS A 153 -5.63 -10.53 3.90
CA LYS A 153 -5.84 -11.86 3.29
C LYS A 153 -6.95 -12.63 3.99
N LYS A 154 -6.97 -12.66 5.32
CA LYS A 154 -8.04 -13.33 6.09
C LYS A 154 -9.43 -12.74 5.80
N ASN A 155 -9.50 -11.41 5.68
CA ASN A 155 -10.75 -10.72 5.43
C ASN A 155 -11.26 -10.96 4.00
N TYR A 156 -10.38 -10.91 3.00
CA TYR A 156 -10.74 -11.20 1.61
C TYR A 156 -11.10 -12.66 1.40
N GLU A 157 -10.40 -13.59 2.05
CA GLU A 157 -10.75 -15.02 2.04
C GLU A 157 -12.18 -15.28 2.53
N ARG A 158 -12.60 -14.62 3.64
CA ARG A 158 -13.98 -14.70 4.14
C ARG A 158 -15.02 -14.18 3.16
N LEU A 159 -14.64 -13.25 2.29
CA LEU A 159 -15.49 -12.70 1.23
C LEU A 159 -15.40 -13.52 -0.07
N ASN A 160 -14.58 -14.57 -0.10
CA ASN A 160 -14.29 -15.34 -1.30
C ASN A 160 -13.74 -14.44 -2.44
N VAL A 161 -12.89 -13.50 -2.08
CA VAL A 161 -12.16 -12.58 -2.98
C VAL A 161 -10.69 -12.99 -2.99
N GLU A 162 -10.14 -13.19 -4.18
CA GLU A 162 -8.76 -13.64 -4.38
C GLU A 162 -8.01 -12.72 -5.33
N PHE A 163 -6.75 -12.46 -5.03
CA PHE A 163 -5.86 -11.69 -5.89
C PHE A 163 -4.68 -12.56 -6.33
N ASP A 164 -4.31 -12.42 -7.59
CA ASP A 164 -3.13 -13.09 -8.16
C ASP A 164 -1.85 -12.32 -7.81
N LEU A 165 -1.94 -10.97 -7.71
CA LEU A 165 -0.85 -10.09 -7.36
C LEU A 165 -1.20 -9.25 -6.13
N TRP A 166 -0.20 -9.09 -5.26
CA TRP A 166 -0.24 -8.24 -4.08
C TRP A 166 0.88 -7.21 -4.23
N LYS A 167 0.55 -6.08 -4.85
CA LYS A 167 1.46 -4.99 -5.13
C LYS A 167 1.08 -3.75 -4.35
N GLY A 168 1.98 -2.78 -4.28
CA GLY A 168 1.74 -1.51 -3.62
C GLY A 168 2.51 -0.37 -4.27
N GLU A 169 2.30 0.83 -3.76
CA GLU A 169 2.99 2.04 -4.20
C GLU A 169 4.52 1.89 -4.09
N ALA A 170 5.01 1.17 -3.06
CA ALA A 170 6.43 0.90 -2.87
C ALA A 170 7.06 0.12 -4.03
N ASP A 171 6.31 -0.77 -4.69
CA ASP A 171 6.80 -1.53 -5.85
C ASP A 171 7.09 -0.62 -7.06
N ALA A 172 6.37 0.51 -7.16
CA ALA A 172 6.53 1.48 -8.24
C ALA A 172 7.72 2.42 -8.04
N GLN A 173 8.21 2.59 -6.79
CA GLN A 173 9.24 3.58 -6.45
C GLN A 173 10.47 3.52 -7.34
N LYS A 174 10.93 2.33 -7.69
CA LYS A 174 12.12 2.14 -8.53
C LYS A 174 11.98 2.63 -9.98
N TYR A 175 10.76 2.80 -10.46
CA TYR A 175 10.48 3.27 -11.83
C TYR A 175 10.25 4.77 -11.91
N ILE A 176 10.01 5.43 -10.77
CA ILE A 176 9.66 6.86 -10.72
C ILE A 176 10.77 7.75 -11.30
N PRO A 177 12.07 7.58 -10.96
CA PRO A 177 13.11 8.46 -11.47
C PRO A 177 13.19 8.47 -13.02
N ASP A 178 13.18 7.29 -13.63
CA ASP A 178 13.25 7.16 -15.09
C ASP A 178 11.98 7.69 -15.77
N MET A 179 10.82 7.42 -15.19
CA MET A 179 9.54 7.96 -15.67
C MET A 179 9.52 9.49 -15.61
N VAL A 180 9.94 10.08 -14.50
CA VAL A 180 10.01 11.54 -14.32
C VAL A 180 10.97 12.16 -15.34
N GLN A 181 12.11 11.53 -15.58
CA GLN A 181 13.08 12.01 -16.57
C GLN A 181 12.45 11.98 -17.98
N MET A 182 11.84 10.88 -18.35
CA MET A 182 11.18 10.72 -19.65
C MET A 182 10.06 11.78 -19.85
N LEU A 183 9.22 12.00 -18.84
CA LEU A 183 8.13 12.99 -18.92
C LEU A 183 8.66 14.42 -19.10
N LYS A 184 9.83 14.74 -18.51
CA LYS A 184 10.50 16.03 -18.73
C LYS A 184 11.07 16.16 -20.14
N GLU A 185 11.76 15.13 -20.62
CA GLU A 185 12.42 15.13 -21.95
C GLU A 185 11.41 15.20 -23.09
N GLU A 186 10.27 14.52 -22.95
CA GLU A 186 9.17 14.51 -23.92
C GLU A 186 8.25 15.76 -23.81
N GLY A 187 8.48 16.61 -22.82
CA GLY A 187 7.70 17.86 -22.63
C GLY A 187 6.29 17.65 -22.05
N TYR A 188 6.00 16.50 -21.49
CA TYR A 188 4.73 16.21 -20.80
C TYR A 188 4.69 16.78 -19.39
N ALA A 189 5.85 16.98 -18.75
CA ALA A 189 5.94 17.52 -17.40
C ALA A 189 6.56 18.91 -17.40
N ARG A 190 5.95 19.81 -16.62
CA ARG A 190 6.45 21.17 -16.39
C ARG A 190 6.50 21.50 -14.90
N TYR A 191 7.31 22.47 -14.55
CA TYR A 191 7.28 23.02 -13.20
C TYR A 191 6.15 24.02 -13.06
N ASP A 192 5.35 23.84 -11.98
CA ASP A 192 4.37 24.80 -11.51
C ASP A 192 4.76 25.16 -10.07
N GLU A 193 5.25 26.36 -9.88
CA GLU A 193 5.93 26.80 -8.66
C GLU A 193 7.09 25.82 -8.29
N VAL A 194 6.88 25.00 -7.24
CA VAL A 194 7.88 24.05 -6.75
C VAL A 194 7.55 22.60 -7.09
N ALA A 195 6.39 22.35 -7.70
CA ALA A 195 5.93 21.02 -8.06
C ALA A 195 6.17 20.72 -9.54
N LEU A 196 6.57 19.47 -9.83
CA LEU A 196 6.56 18.96 -11.19
C LEU A 196 5.17 18.38 -11.46
N VAL A 197 4.49 18.90 -12.45
CA VAL A 197 3.12 18.53 -12.82
C VAL A 197 3.03 18.03 -14.24
N VAL A 198 2.05 17.20 -14.53
CA VAL A 198 1.63 16.77 -15.86
C VAL A 198 0.22 17.29 -16.07
N ASP A 199 -0.03 17.96 -17.20
CA ASP A 199 -1.35 18.55 -17.54
C ASP A 199 -2.33 17.49 -18.08
#